data_f2e1069d279d9a4c178ab973b8465166
#
_entry.id   f2e1069d279d9a4c178ab973b8465166
#
_cell.length_a   1.000
_cell.length_b   1.000
_cell.length_c   1.000
_cell.angle_alpha   90.00
_cell.angle_beta   90.00
_cell.angle_gamma   90.00
#
_symmetry.space_group_name_H-M   'P 1'
#
loop_
_entity.id
_entity.type
_entity.pdbx_description
1 polymer ?
#
loop_
_entity_poly.entity_id
_entity_poly.type
_entity_poly.pdbx_seq_one_letter_code
_entity_poly.pdbx_strand_id
1 'polypeptide(L)'
;MKALTRRGLSLATAAVLLTAVAACSEDANTPPAEVPGVTAGEIVIGSHMPLTGPAAAGYSEIAPASKAYFDYVNANGGVHGRKITYKFMDDGYNPANTQTVVRKLVLEDKVFAILNGLGTPTHTGVLDFLKTNRVPDLFVASGSRSWNQPDKYPGTFGFNTDYTVEGKILATHIKATHAGKKVCFMGQDDDFGRDSLVGVEQVLGAGAVVAKEKYVTSNQNVAPQIGALKAAGCEVVVLATVPGFTALSMGTAARLGFKPAWVVSNVGSDYLTLSKVLGAGKVLLEGMVGISNLPSPVDMSDPWTAAFKKIHDQYNGSAPFNGNTVYGMSVAYLFVQSLQAAGKDLTREGLLAAIEKGGFKGPGLAPFRYSKDNHAGYGGGKLTKVTA
;
A
#
# COMPACT_ATOMS: atom_id res chain seq x y z
N MET A 1 -78.65 16.98 68.37
CA MET A 1 -79.79 16.07 68.17
C MET A 1 -79.40 14.98 67.21
N LYS A 2 -79.50 13.75 67.70
CA LYS A 2 -79.71 12.44 67.06
C LYS A 2 -78.83 12.13 65.79
N ALA A 3 -77.86 11.25 65.87
CA ALA A 3 -77.94 9.80 65.95
C ALA A 3 -78.34 9.20 64.55
N LEU A 4 -77.52 8.37 63.98
CA LEU A 4 -77.59 6.91 64.03
C LEU A 4 -76.62 6.27 63.04
N THR A 5 -75.84 5.41 63.57
CA THR A 5 -75.11 4.27 63.06
C THR A 5 -75.71 3.50 61.87
N ARG A 6 -74.88 2.98 61.01
CA ARG A 6 -74.96 1.55 60.62
C ARG A 6 -73.66 1.04 59.99
N ARG A 7 -73.24 -0.05 60.52
CA ARG A 7 -72.10 -0.89 60.08
C ARG A 7 -72.40 -1.54 58.76
N GLY A 8 -71.47 -1.65 57.87
CA GLY A 8 -71.51 -2.46 56.68
C GLY A 8 -70.16 -3.09 56.43
N LEU A 9 -70.17 -4.39 56.41
CA LEU A 9 -69.09 -5.37 56.43
C LEU A 9 -68.26 -5.33 55.12
N SER A 10 -66.95 -5.32 55.29
CA SER A 10 -65.97 -5.30 54.22
C SER A 10 -65.77 -6.63 53.59
N LEU A 11 -65.84 -6.78 52.28
CA LEU A 11 -65.19 -7.84 51.53
C LEU A 11 -63.95 -7.28 50.86
N ALA A 12 -62.80 -7.75 51.32
CA ALA A 12 -61.50 -7.49 50.68
C ALA A 12 -61.36 -8.39 49.46
N THR A 13 -61.33 -7.80 48.28
CA THR A 13 -60.93 -8.47 47.05
C THR A 13 -59.47 -8.16 46.77
N ALA A 14 -58.62 -9.13 46.97
CA ALA A 14 -57.20 -9.05 46.64
C ALA A 14 -57.04 -9.15 45.13
N ALA A 15 -56.71 -8.03 44.45
CA ALA A 15 -56.30 -8.03 43.06
C ALA A 15 -54.82 -8.40 42.99
N VAL A 16 -54.54 -9.60 42.55
CA VAL A 16 -53.20 -10.06 42.20
C VAL A 16 -52.82 -9.40 40.84
N LEU A 17 -51.96 -8.38 40.89
CA LEU A 17 -51.29 -7.88 39.72
C LEU A 17 -50.23 -8.87 39.24
N LEU A 18 -50.55 -9.67 38.22
CA LEU A 18 -49.54 -10.37 37.41
C LEU A 18 -48.78 -9.33 36.57
N THR A 19 -47.63 -8.93 37.03
CA THR A 19 -46.65 -8.27 36.18
C THR A 19 -46.08 -9.29 35.20
N ALA A 20 -46.57 -9.27 33.95
CA ALA A 20 -45.93 -9.95 32.83
C ALA A 20 -44.57 -9.30 32.58
N VAL A 21 -43.51 -9.91 33.04
CA VAL A 21 -42.15 -9.63 32.58
C VAL A 21 -42.08 -10.10 31.16
N ALA A 22 -42.28 -9.18 30.20
CA ALA A 22 -41.88 -9.41 28.81
C ALA A 22 -40.36 -9.54 28.79
N ALA A 23 -39.86 -10.75 28.89
CA ALA A 23 -38.52 -11.07 28.51
C ALA A 23 -38.41 -10.72 27.01
N CYS A 24 -37.65 -9.65 26.69
CA CYS A 24 -37.15 -9.46 25.35
C CYS A 24 -36.25 -10.66 25.04
N SER A 25 -36.81 -11.69 24.44
CA SER A 25 -36.05 -12.65 23.70
C SER A 25 -35.44 -11.87 22.55
N GLU A 26 -34.12 -11.60 22.58
CA GLU A 26 -33.38 -11.25 21.39
C GLU A 26 -33.73 -12.30 20.36
N ASP A 27 -34.31 -11.86 19.25
CA ASP A 27 -34.68 -12.70 18.12
C ASP A 27 -33.40 -13.35 17.59
N ALA A 28 -33.18 -14.60 17.98
CA ALA A 28 -32.11 -15.47 17.47
C ALA A 28 -32.24 -15.77 15.96
N ASN A 29 -33.11 -15.05 15.26
CA ASN A 29 -33.44 -15.25 13.85
C ASN A 29 -33.24 -14.03 12.96
N THR A 30 -32.54 -12.99 13.45
CA THR A 30 -32.12 -11.90 12.56
C THR A 30 -30.97 -12.44 11.69
N PRO A 31 -31.16 -12.52 10.35
CA PRO A 31 -30.06 -12.94 9.49
C PRO A 31 -28.85 -12.06 9.75
N PRO A 32 -27.62 -12.61 9.79
CA PRO A 32 -26.43 -11.80 9.93
C PRO A 32 -26.46 -10.66 8.92
N ALA A 33 -26.14 -9.45 9.37
CA ALA A 33 -26.12 -8.28 8.48
C ALA A 33 -25.25 -8.59 7.26
N GLU A 34 -25.79 -8.35 6.07
CA GLU A 34 -25.06 -8.62 4.81
C GLU A 34 -23.77 -7.77 4.77
N VAL A 35 -22.62 -8.42 4.67
CA VAL A 35 -21.32 -7.77 4.58
C VAL A 35 -21.01 -7.54 3.11
N PRO A 36 -20.89 -6.29 2.64
CA PRO A 36 -20.59 -6.02 1.23
C PRO A 36 -19.35 -6.79 0.75
N GLY A 37 -19.46 -7.47 -0.38
CA GLY A 37 -18.39 -8.24 -0.98
C GLY A 37 -18.06 -9.58 -0.31
N VAL A 38 -18.87 -10.03 0.67
CA VAL A 38 -18.67 -11.33 1.33
C VAL A 38 -19.93 -12.18 1.18
N THR A 39 -19.75 -13.39 0.69
CA THR A 39 -20.81 -14.43 0.64
C THR A 39 -20.31 -15.71 1.33
N ALA A 40 -21.13 -16.75 1.33
CA ALA A 40 -20.73 -18.06 1.85
C ALA A 40 -19.54 -18.68 1.07
N GLY A 41 -19.39 -18.35 -0.21
CA GLY A 41 -18.37 -18.94 -1.09
C GLY A 41 -17.32 -17.96 -1.63
N GLU A 42 -17.47 -16.66 -1.41
CA GLU A 42 -16.65 -15.66 -2.09
C GLU A 42 -16.35 -14.44 -1.22
N ILE A 43 -15.17 -13.86 -1.44
CA ILE A 43 -14.74 -12.54 -0.95
C ILE A 43 -14.34 -11.72 -2.16
N VAL A 44 -15.06 -10.63 -2.45
CA VAL A 44 -14.77 -9.72 -3.57
C VAL A 44 -14.00 -8.52 -3.07
N ILE A 45 -12.82 -8.29 -3.61
CA ILE A 45 -11.96 -7.13 -3.28
C ILE A 45 -11.65 -6.32 -4.52
N GLY A 46 -11.34 -5.05 -4.34
CA GLY A 46 -11.03 -4.13 -5.42
C GLY A 46 -9.66 -3.50 -5.32
N SER A 47 -9.15 -2.98 -6.44
CA SER A 47 -7.95 -2.13 -6.49
C SER A 47 -8.02 -1.17 -7.67
N HIS A 48 -7.37 -0.03 -7.52
CA HIS A 48 -7.00 0.84 -8.63
C HIS A 48 -5.50 0.79 -8.86
N MET A 49 -5.09 0.71 -10.12
CA MET A 49 -3.68 0.50 -10.51
C MET A 49 -3.36 1.27 -11.79
N PRO A 50 -2.14 1.75 -11.98
CA PRO A 50 -1.69 2.30 -13.26
C PRO A 50 -1.32 1.17 -14.22
N LEU A 51 -2.32 0.55 -14.85
CA LEU A 51 -2.09 -0.46 -15.89
C LEU A 51 -1.58 0.17 -17.18
N THR A 52 -1.95 1.43 -17.41
CA THR A 52 -1.46 2.31 -18.48
C THR A 52 -0.89 3.61 -17.92
N GLY A 53 -0.42 4.51 -18.81
CA GLY A 53 0.05 5.84 -18.41
C GLY A 53 1.49 5.91 -17.91
N PRO A 54 1.88 7.05 -17.31
CA PRO A 54 3.29 7.37 -17.05
C PRO A 54 3.94 6.52 -15.96
N ALA A 55 3.15 5.88 -15.11
CA ALA A 55 3.64 5.00 -14.03
C ALA A 55 3.46 3.51 -14.33
N ALA A 56 2.97 3.14 -15.54
CA ALA A 56 2.69 1.74 -15.86
C ALA A 56 3.93 0.84 -15.91
N ALA A 57 5.12 1.41 -16.22
CA ALA A 57 6.35 0.63 -16.33
C ALA A 57 6.66 -0.13 -15.02
N GLY A 58 6.55 -1.43 -15.06
CA GLY A 58 6.66 -2.33 -13.89
C GLY A 58 5.40 -2.40 -13.04
N TYR A 59 4.74 -1.30 -12.76
CA TYR A 59 3.58 -1.28 -11.85
C TYR A 59 2.34 -1.97 -12.41
N SER A 60 2.17 -2.01 -13.73
CA SER A 60 1.11 -2.79 -14.38
C SER A 60 1.20 -4.31 -14.10
N GLU A 61 2.33 -4.79 -13.59
CA GLU A 61 2.59 -6.19 -13.28
C GLU A 61 2.16 -6.58 -11.85
N ILE A 62 1.93 -5.60 -10.96
CA ILE A 62 1.64 -5.83 -9.53
C ILE A 62 0.29 -6.54 -9.33
N ALA A 63 -0.80 -5.99 -9.86
CA ALA A 63 -2.12 -6.57 -9.68
C ALA A 63 -2.28 -7.97 -10.31
N PRO A 64 -1.78 -8.23 -11.53
CA PRO A 64 -1.73 -9.59 -12.08
C PRO A 64 -0.95 -10.58 -11.20
N ALA A 65 0.16 -10.15 -10.58
CA ALA A 65 0.91 -10.98 -9.65
C ALA A 65 0.14 -11.28 -8.36
N SER A 66 -0.55 -10.28 -7.80
CA SER A 66 -1.45 -10.47 -6.66
C SER A 66 -2.58 -11.46 -7.02
N LYS A 67 -3.17 -11.31 -8.22
CA LYS A 67 -4.21 -12.22 -8.71
C LYS A 67 -3.69 -13.66 -8.81
N ALA A 68 -2.50 -13.86 -9.36
CA ALA A 68 -1.88 -15.18 -9.46
C ALA A 68 -1.72 -15.86 -8.08
N TYR A 69 -1.37 -15.08 -7.06
CA TYR A 69 -1.32 -15.60 -5.69
C TYR A 69 -2.72 -15.96 -5.17
N PHE A 70 -3.74 -15.16 -5.44
CA PHE A 70 -5.12 -15.49 -5.08
C PHE A 70 -5.65 -16.72 -5.85
N ASP A 71 -5.30 -16.86 -7.12
CA ASP A 71 -5.66 -18.06 -7.91
C ASP A 71 -5.03 -19.33 -7.29
N TYR A 72 -3.77 -19.23 -6.85
CA TYR A 72 -3.13 -20.31 -6.09
C TYR A 72 -3.88 -20.63 -4.79
N VAL A 73 -4.24 -19.63 -3.99
CA VAL A 73 -5.01 -19.81 -2.75
C VAL A 73 -6.38 -20.43 -3.06
N ASN A 74 -7.06 -19.95 -4.07
CA ASN A 74 -8.37 -20.45 -4.50
C ASN A 74 -8.33 -21.92 -4.96
N ALA A 75 -7.26 -22.30 -5.65
CA ALA A 75 -7.04 -23.71 -6.06
C ALA A 75 -6.78 -24.64 -4.86
N ASN A 76 -6.34 -24.09 -3.73
CA ASN A 76 -6.09 -24.82 -2.50
C ASN A 76 -7.20 -24.63 -1.43
N GLY A 77 -8.43 -24.34 -1.85
CA GLY A 77 -9.61 -24.28 -0.99
C GLY A 77 -9.99 -22.88 -0.47
N GLY A 78 -9.29 -21.85 -0.92
CA GLY A 78 -9.57 -20.45 -0.53
C GLY A 78 -9.25 -20.13 0.94
N VAL A 79 -9.91 -19.13 1.48
CA VAL A 79 -9.78 -18.75 2.90
C VAL A 79 -11.09 -19.06 3.62
N HIS A 80 -11.04 -19.95 4.60
CA HIS A 80 -12.22 -20.46 5.30
C HIS A 80 -13.33 -20.98 4.35
N GLY A 81 -12.92 -21.60 3.22
CA GLY A 81 -13.83 -22.13 2.20
C GLY A 81 -14.34 -21.10 1.20
N ARG A 82 -13.94 -19.84 1.29
CA ARG A 82 -14.31 -18.77 0.35
C ARG A 82 -13.18 -18.53 -0.65
N LYS A 83 -13.55 -18.35 -1.92
CA LYS A 83 -12.63 -17.91 -2.98
C LYS A 83 -12.46 -16.39 -2.91
N ILE A 84 -11.28 -15.90 -3.25
CA ILE A 84 -11.01 -14.46 -3.37
C ILE A 84 -11.17 -14.08 -4.84
N THR A 85 -12.07 -13.14 -5.12
CA THR A 85 -12.23 -12.50 -6.43
C THR A 85 -11.60 -11.11 -6.38
N TYR A 86 -10.57 -10.88 -7.18
CA TYR A 86 -9.82 -9.63 -7.21
C TYR A 86 -10.14 -8.82 -8.47
N LYS A 87 -10.84 -7.70 -8.28
CA LYS A 87 -11.19 -6.74 -9.33
C LYS A 87 -10.21 -5.58 -9.30
N PHE A 88 -9.32 -5.48 -10.27
CA PHE A 88 -8.43 -4.33 -10.40
C PHE A 88 -8.71 -3.58 -11.69
N MET A 89 -8.65 -2.23 -11.62
CA MET A 89 -9.01 -1.35 -12.71
C MET A 89 -7.91 -0.33 -12.97
N ASP A 90 -7.74 0.02 -14.25
CA ASP A 90 -6.78 1.03 -14.67
C ASP A 90 -7.26 2.44 -14.31
N ASP A 91 -6.40 3.18 -13.62
CA ASP A 91 -6.61 4.62 -13.35
C ASP A 91 -5.64 5.52 -14.15
N GLY A 92 -4.71 4.92 -14.92
CA GLY A 92 -3.72 5.64 -15.71
C GLY A 92 -2.79 6.53 -14.87
N TYR A 93 -2.69 6.30 -13.55
CA TYR A 93 -2.01 7.16 -12.57
C TYR A 93 -2.60 8.58 -12.54
N ASN A 94 -3.90 8.70 -12.74
CA ASN A 94 -4.62 9.98 -12.76
C ASN A 94 -5.62 10.06 -11.61
N PRO A 95 -5.49 11.01 -10.66
CA PRO A 95 -6.37 11.11 -9.49
C PRO A 95 -7.86 11.24 -9.83
N ALA A 96 -8.22 11.89 -10.95
CA ALA A 96 -9.62 12.00 -11.35
C ALA A 96 -10.20 10.65 -11.81
N ASN A 97 -9.42 9.87 -12.56
CA ASN A 97 -9.81 8.52 -12.95
C ASN A 97 -9.88 7.60 -11.72
N THR A 98 -8.94 7.74 -10.78
CA THR A 98 -8.94 6.96 -9.54
C THR A 98 -10.25 7.14 -8.76
N GLN A 99 -10.75 8.37 -8.66
CA GLN A 99 -12.05 8.62 -8.01
C GLN A 99 -13.20 7.87 -8.71
N THR A 100 -13.22 7.85 -10.03
CA THR A 100 -14.23 7.14 -10.81
C THR A 100 -14.14 5.64 -10.59
N VAL A 101 -12.93 5.09 -10.70
CA VAL A 101 -12.64 3.66 -10.50
C VAL A 101 -13.04 3.21 -9.09
N VAL A 102 -12.62 3.93 -8.06
CA VAL A 102 -12.90 3.56 -6.67
C VAL A 102 -14.39 3.68 -6.35
N ARG A 103 -15.08 4.71 -6.87
CA ARG A 103 -16.56 4.80 -6.73
C ARG A 103 -17.26 3.60 -7.34
N LYS A 104 -16.85 3.19 -8.53
CA LYS A 104 -17.41 1.99 -9.18
C LYS A 104 -17.19 0.74 -8.34
N LEU A 105 -15.96 0.49 -7.89
CA LEU A 105 -15.62 -0.68 -7.06
C LEU A 105 -16.45 -0.71 -5.76
N VAL A 106 -16.66 0.44 -5.11
CA VAL A 106 -17.34 0.50 -3.82
C VAL A 106 -18.88 0.50 -3.99
N LEU A 107 -19.42 1.32 -4.88
CA LEU A 107 -20.85 1.56 -4.96
C LEU A 107 -21.58 0.56 -5.88
N GLU A 108 -20.93 0.12 -6.97
CA GLU A 108 -21.52 -0.80 -7.94
C GLU A 108 -21.09 -2.24 -7.70
N ASP A 109 -19.75 -2.46 -7.64
CA ASP A 109 -19.17 -3.80 -7.45
C ASP A 109 -19.24 -4.29 -6.00
N LYS A 110 -19.59 -3.40 -5.04
CA LYS A 110 -19.77 -3.70 -3.60
C LYS A 110 -18.60 -4.45 -2.98
N VAL A 111 -17.36 -4.09 -3.34
CA VAL A 111 -16.16 -4.76 -2.83
C VAL A 111 -16.06 -4.71 -1.31
N PHE A 112 -15.53 -5.78 -0.72
CA PHE A 112 -15.31 -5.89 0.73
C PHE A 112 -14.25 -4.90 1.21
N ALA A 113 -13.17 -4.77 0.45
CA ALA A 113 -12.04 -3.88 0.74
C ALA A 113 -11.42 -3.35 -0.55
N ILE A 114 -10.72 -2.22 -0.47
CA ILE A 114 -9.72 -1.81 -1.46
C ILE A 114 -8.37 -2.36 -1.00
N LEU A 115 -7.69 -3.07 -1.87
CA LEU A 115 -6.40 -3.69 -1.60
C LEU A 115 -5.32 -3.07 -2.47
N ASN A 116 -4.26 -2.56 -1.85
CA ASN A 116 -3.06 -2.11 -2.54
C ASN A 116 -3.31 -1.04 -3.62
N GLY A 117 -4.25 -0.12 -3.39
CA GLY A 117 -4.43 1.04 -4.27
C GLY A 117 -3.11 1.77 -4.47
N LEU A 118 -2.70 2.02 -5.74
CA LEU A 118 -1.35 2.45 -6.04
C LEU A 118 -1.24 3.94 -6.32
N GLY A 119 -0.25 4.53 -5.67
CA GLY A 119 0.23 5.88 -5.94
C GLY A 119 -0.15 6.89 -4.88
N THR A 120 0.75 7.83 -4.61
CA THR A 120 0.54 8.86 -3.60
C THR A 120 -0.56 9.84 -4.00
N PRO A 121 -0.50 10.52 -5.17
CA PRO A 121 -1.51 11.51 -5.54
C PRO A 121 -2.87 10.88 -5.89
N THR A 122 -2.86 9.68 -6.47
CA THR A 122 -4.05 8.94 -6.84
C THR A 122 -4.83 8.48 -5.62
N HIS A 123 -4.15 7.83 -4.69
CA HIS A 123 -4.79 7.25 -3.50
C HIS A 123 -5.20 8.30 -2.47
N THR A 124 -4.43 9.39 -2.30
CA THR A 124 -4.82 10.51 -1.43
C THR A 124 -6.19 11.07 -1.82
N GLY A 125 -6.51 11.11 -3.11
CA GLY A 125 -7.78 11.62 -3.63
C GLY A 125 -9.03 10.79 -3.27
N VAL A 126 -8.89 9.60 -2.70
CA VAL A 126 -10.01 8.69 -2.37
C VAL A 126 -10.15 8.35 -0.89
N LEU A 127 -9.22 8.78 -0.03
CA LEU A 127 -9.22 8.48 1.41
C LEU A 127 -10.53 8.86 2.11
N ASP A 128 -11.01 10.10 1.93
CA ASP A 128 -12.23 10.57 2.58
C ASP A 128 -13.47 9.80 2.08
N PHE A 129 -13.48 9.41 0.81
CA PHE A 129 -14.55 8.60 0.24
C PHE A 129 -14.57 7.19 0.84
N LEU A 130 -13.41 6.53 0.95
CA LEU A 130 -13.29 5.20 1.54
C LEU A 130 -13.66 5.21 3.03
N LYS A 131 -13.18 6.21 3.79
CA LYS A 131 -13.55 6.44 5.19
C LYS A 131 -15.08 6.59 5.34
N THR A 132 -15.70 7.48 4.55
CA THR A 132 -17.14 7.77 4.63
C THR A 132 -17.97 6.52 4.36
N ASN A 133 -17.54 5.66 3.44
CA ASN A 133 -18.21 4.41 3.09
C ASN A 133 -17.75 3.22 3.98
N ARG A 134 -16.91 3.44 4.98
CA ARG A 134 -16.36 2.43 5.89
C ARG A 134 -15.77 1.22 5.14
N VAL A 135 -15.07 1.48 4.04
CA VAL A 135 -14.40 0.45 3.25
C VAL A 135 -12.98 0.29 3.79
N PRO A 136 -12.56 -0.91 4.21
CA PRO A 136 -11.16 -1.18 4.52
C PRO A 136 -10.26 -0.84 3.35
N ASP A 137 -9.22 -0.06 3.62
CA ASP A 137 -8.26 0.46 2.67
C ASP A 137 -6.89 -0.10 3.03
N LEU A 138 -6.53 -1.21 2.40
CA LEU A 138 -5.52 -2.10 2.93
C LEU A 138 -4.25 -2.10 2.09
N PHE A 139 -3.14 -1.90 2.80
CA PHE A 139 -1.80 -2.12 2.25
C PHE A 139 -1.52 -1.24 1.04
N VAL A 140 -1.81 0.06 1.20
CA VAL A 140 -1.65 1.07 0.15
C VAL A 140 -0.25 1.01 -0.45
N ALA A 141 -0.18 0.98 -1.79
CA ALA A 141 1.05 0.92 -2.56
C ALA A 141 1.73 2.30 -2.68
N SER A 142 2.13 2.81 -1.55
CA SER A 142 2.88 4.06 -1.40
C SER A 142 3.45 4.12 0.03
N GLY A 143 4.60 4.78 0.19
CA GLY A 143 5.22 5.04 1.48
C GLY A 143 4.87 6.43 2.07
N SER A 144 3.83 7.09 1.60
CA SER A 144 3.42 8.37 2.17
C SER A 144 2.96 8.21 3.62
N ARG A 145 3.27 9.20 4.43
CA ARG A 145 2.83 9.27 5.82
C ARG A 145 1.31 9.42 5.97
N SER A 146 0.62 9.72 4.88
CA SER A 146 -0.85 9.82 4.84
C SER A 146 -1.57 8.51 5.20
N TRP A 147 -0.89 7.36 5.06
CA TRP A 147 -1.45 6.03 5.40
C TRP A 147 -1.31 5.68 6.87
N ASN A 148 -0.52 6.42 7.64
CA ASN A 148 -0.35 6.20 9.08
C ASN A 148 -0.97 7.32 9.90
N GLN A 149 -2.28 7.45 9.81
CA GLN A 149 -3.11 8.41 10.54
C GLN A 149 -4.35 7.68 11.13
N PRO A 150 -4.18 6.74 12.09
CA PRO A 150 -5.28 5.90 12.57
C PRO A 150 -6.45 6.70 13.14
N ASP A 151 -6.21 7.82 13.82
CA ASP A 151 -7.27 8.69 14.34
C ASP A 151 -8.13 9.31 13.22
N LYS A 152 -7.52 9.63 12.09
CA LYS A 152 -8.19 10.26 10.96
C LYS A 152 -8.77 9.24 9.98
N TYR A 153 -8.00 8.21 9.67
CA TYR A 153 -8.31 7.16 8.70
C TYR A 153 -8.14 5.77 9.33
N PRO A 154 -9.04 5.36 10.24
CA PRO A 154 -8.88 4.11 10.99
C PRO A 154 -8.94 2.84 10.13
N GLY A 155 -9.45 2.93 8.91
CA GLY A 155 -9.52 1.80 7.97
C GLY A 155 -8.37 1.72 6.99
N THR A 156 -7.39 2.66 7.03
CA THR A 156 -6.30 2.74 6.03
C THR A 156 -4.99 2.23 6.63
N PHE A 157 -4.33 1.31 5.91
CA PHE A 157 -3.04 0.72 6.28
C PHE A 157 -2.07 0.81 5.11
N GLY A 158 -0.85 1.28 5.37
CA GLY A 158 0.24 1.29 4.40
C GLY A 158 0.89 -0.09 4.22
N PHE A 159 1.64 -0.27 3.14
CA PHE A 159 2.45 -1.47 2.90
C PHE A 159 3.94 -1.16 2.83
N ASN A 160 4.30 -0.13 2.08
CA ASN A 160 5.69 0.25 1.86
C ASN A 160 6.33 0.83 3.14
N THR A 161 7.65 0.85 3.16
CA THR A 161 8.39 1.67 4.12
C THR A 161 8.02 3.14 3.94
N ASP A 162 7.82 3.85 5.05
CA ASP A 162 7.58 5.31 5.05
C ASP A 162 8.71 6.03 4.30
N TYR A 163 8.36 6.91 3.38
CA TYR A 163 9.33 7.63 2.54
C TYR A 163 10.31 8.50 3.35
N THR A 164 9.90 9.00 4.52
CA THR A 164 10.81 9.71 5.43
C THR A 164 11.83 8.76 6.03
N VAL A 165 11.42 7.55 6.42
CA VAL A 165 12.33 6.50 6.91
C VAL A 165 13.28 6.07 5.80
N GLU A 166 12.76 5.86 4.60
CA GLU A 166 13.55 5.50 3.43
C GLU A 166 14.59 6.58 3.09
N GLY A 167 14.15 7.86 3.05
CA GLY A 167 15.03 9.00 2.85
C GLY A 167 16.17 9.07 3.87
N LYS A 168 15.90 8.76 5.15
CA LYS A 168 16.92 8.67 6.19
C LYS A 168 17.95 7.55 5.92
N ILE A 169 17.50 6.38 5.48
CA ILE A 169 18.38 5.24 5.17
C ILE A 169 19.31 5.61 4.00
N LEU A 170 18.74 6.17 2.91
CA LEU A 170 19.50 6.62 1.75
C LEU A 170 20.51 7.72 2.12
N ALA A 171 20.10 8.69 2.92
CA ALA A 171 20.96 9.78 3.39
C ALA A 171 22.08 9.30 4.32
N THR A 172 21.81 8.30 5.17
CA THR A 172 22.84 7.66 6.01
C THR A 172 23.88 6.97 5.15
N HIS A 173 23.46 6.29 4.08
CA HIS A 173 24.39 5.73 3.10
C HIS A 173 25.24 6.81 2.43
N ILE A 174 24.62 7.90 1.95
CA ILE A 174 25.33 9.01 1.33
C ILE A 174 26.37 9.60 2.28
N LYS A 175 26.00 9.83 3.54
CA LYS A 175 26.91 10.36 4.56
C LYS A 175 28.12 9.45 4.78
N ALA A 176 27.93 8.14 4.71
CA ALA A 176 29.00 7.15 4.93
C ALA A 176 29.91 6.96 3.71
N THR A 177 29.35 7.05 2.47
CA THR A 177 30.08 6.65 1.25
C THR A 177 30.42 7.82 0.32
N HIS A 178 29.77 8.97 0.49
CA HIS A 178 29.93 10.15 -0.35
C HIS A 178 30.18 11.43 0.47
N ALA A 179 30.94 11.32 1.58
CA ALA A 179 31.27 12.45 2.42
C ALA A 179 31.97 13.57 1.61
N GLY A 180 31.53 14.82 1.84
CA GLY A 180 32.06 16.00 1.14
C GLY A 180 31.56 16.20 -0.29
N LYS A 181 30.74 15.29 -0.84
CA LYS A 181 30.15 15.41 -2.17
C LYS A 181 28.92 16.33 -2.18
N LYS A 182 28.72 17.03 -3.29
CA LYS A 182 27.53 17.85 -3.52
C LYS A 182 26.32 16.93 -3.77
N VAL A 183 25.39 16.91 -2.80
CA VAL A 183 24.17 16.11 -2.86
C VAL A 183 23.03 16.96 -3.41
N CYS A 184 22.28 16.40 -4.33
CA CYS A 184 21.09 17.00 -4.92
C CYS A 184 19.92 16.01 -4.85
N PHE A 185 18.72 16.53 -5.09
CA PHE A 185 17.48 15.76 -5.03
C PHE A 185 16.61 16.07 -6.25
N MET A 186 15.94 15.05 -6.77
CA MET A 186 14.84 15.19 -7.71
C MET A 186 13.70 14.28 -7.30
N GLY A 187 12.50 14.83 -7.09
CA GLY A 187 11.33 14.10 -6.63
C GLY A 187 10.05 14.46 -7.36
N GLN A 188 9.06 13.59 -7.28
CA GLN A 188 7.72 13.86 -7.76
C GLN A 188 7.12 15.04 -6.98
N ASP A 189 6.39 15.93 -7.68
CA ASP A 189 5.81 17.14 -7.04
C ASP A 189 4.52 16.82 -6.29
N ASP A 190 4.66 15.98 -5.26
CA ASP A 190 3.61 15.57 -4.33
C ASP A 190 4.20 15.11 -2.99
N ASP A 191 3.39 14.42 -2.15
CA ASP A 191 3.83 13.91 -0.85
C ASP A 191 4.94 12.87 -0.96
N PHE A 192 5.05 12.12 -2.07
CA PHE A 192 6.14 11.17 -2.28
C PHE A 192 7.50 11.89 -2.30
N GLY A 193 7.63 12.89 -3.17
CA GLY A 193 8.89 13.65 -3.23
C GLY A 193 9.15 14.46 -1.97
N ARG A 194 8.10 15.05 -1.37
CA ARG A 194 8.22 15.84 -0.15
C ARG A 194 8.68 15.02 1.05
N ASP A 195 8.03 13.89 1.32
CA ASP A 195 8.35 13.03 2.46
C ASP A 195 9.76 12.42 2.32
N SER A 196 10.13 12.02 1.09
CA SER A 196 11.50 11.54 0.79
C SER A 196 12.56 12.60 1.07
N LEU A 197 12.35 13.85 0.60
CA LEU A 197 13.27 14.95 0.84
C LEU A 197 13.41 15.27 2.33
N VAL A 198 12.29 15.29 3.07
CA VAL A 198 12.30 15.48 4.52
C VAL A 198 13.19 14.45 5.21
N GLY A 199 13.09 13.17 4.81
CA GLY A 199 13.95 12.12 5.35
C GLY A 199 15.43 12.35 5.05
N VAL A 200 15.77 12.76 3.84
CA VAL A 200 17.13 13.08 3.42
C VAL A 200 17.69 14.25 4.23
N GLU A 201 16.95 15.33 4.37
CA GLU A 201 17.39 16.54 5.07
C GLU A 201 17.51 16.35 6.58
N GLN A 202 16.72 15.45 7.19
CA GLN A 202 16.86 15.11 8.62
C GLN A 202 18.20 14.47 8.97
N VAL A 203 18.87 13.83 8.01
CA VAL A 203 20.19 13.18 8.23
C VAL A 203 21.34 14.03 7.74
N LEU A 204 21.21 14.66 6.56
CA LEU A 204 22.28 15.47 5.98
C LEU A 204 22.28 16.91 6.48
N GLY A 205 21.14 17.42 6.94
CA GLY A 205 20.90 18.83 7.23
C GLY A 205 20.19 19.53 6.07
N ALA A 206 19.29 20.47 6.39
CA ALA A 206 18.45 21.16 5.39
C ALA A 206 19.23 21.91 4.30
N GLY A 207 20.43 22.42 4.61
CA GLY A 207 21.31 23.12 3.65
C GLY A 207 22.25 22.20 2.87
N ALA A 208 22.31 20.91 3.18
CA ALA A 208 23.25 19.97 2.54
C ALA A 208 22.80 19.52 1.14
N VAL A 209 21.51 19.61 0.84
CA VAL A 209 20.96 19.35 -0.49
C VAL A 209 21.00 20.62 -1.32
N VAL A 210 22.02 20.74 -2.19
CA VAL A 210 22.39 21.99 -2.86
C VAL A 210 21.46 22.38 -4.02
N ALA A 211 20.75 21.40 -4.61
CA ALA A 211 19.73 21.64 -5.62
C ALA A 211 18.58 20.65 -5.44
N LYS A 212 17.35 21.14 -5.60
CA LYS A 212 16.12 20.38 -5.37
C LYS A 212 15.20 20.60 -6.55
N GLU A 213 15.05 19.59 -7.37
CA GLU A 213 14.22 19.63 -8.56
C GLU A 213 12.96 18.79 -8.36
N LYS A 214 11.89 19.22 -9.07
CA LYS A 214 10.60 18.53 -9.05
C LYS A 214 10.17 18.18 -10.46
N TYR A 215 9.46 17.06 -10.60
CA TYR A 215 8.81 16.68 -11.83
C TYR A 215 7.34 16.33 -11.59
N VAL A 216 6.55 16.46 -12.64
CA VAL A 216 5.15 16.00 -12.67
C VAL A 216 5.01 14.89 -13.70
N THR A 217 4.21 13.88 -13.41
CA THR A 217 4.07 12.69 -14.28
C THR A 217 3.39 12.98 -15.61
N SER A 218 2.67 14.10 -15.73
CA SER A 218 2.07 14.56 -16.98
C SER A 218 3.07 15.16 -17.97
N ASN A 219 4.31 15.46 -17.55
CA ASN A 219 5.35 16.00 -18.42
C ASN A 219 6.58 15.08 -18.41
N GLN A 220 6.80 14.38 -19.51
CA GLN A 220 7.94 13.46 -19.66
C GLN A 220 9.26 14.15 -20.02
N ASN A 221 9.29 15.47 -20.20
CA ASN A 221 10.54 16.20 -20.42
C ASN A 221 11.19 16.57 -19.09
N VAL A 222 12.23 15.83 -18.70
CA VAL A 222 13.04 16.09 -17.50
C VAL A 222 14.38 16.80 -17.78
N ALA A 223 14.60 17.23 -19.04
CA ALA A 223 15.85 17.88 -19.42
C ALA A 223 16.14 19.18 -18.64
N PRO A 224 15.16 20.04 -18.34
CA PRO A 224 15.39 21.22 -17.52
C PRO A 224 15.90 20.87 -16.12
N GLN A 225 15.27 19.90 -15.46
CA GLN A 225 15.64 19.46 -14.11
C GLN A 225 17.06 18.86 -14.09
N ILE A 226 17.35 17.94 -15.01
CA ILE A 226 18.68 17.31 -15.10
C ILE A 226 19.73 18.35 -15.47
N GLY A 227 19.41 19.33 -16.32
CA GLY A 227 20.28 20.44 -16.64
C GLY A 227 20.60 21.31 -15.43
N ALA A 228 19.60 21.61 -14.59
CA ALA A 228 19.77 22.37 -13.35
C ALA A 228 20.66 21.62 -12.35
N LEU A 229 20.45 20.32 -12.15
CA LEU A 229 21.29 19.47 -11.29
C LEU A 229 22.75 19.45 -11.79
N LYS A 230 22.96 19.33 -13.11
CA LYS A 230 24.29 19.40 -13.70
C LYS A 230 24.93 20.77 -13.46
N ALA A 231 24.22 21.87 -13.69
CA ALA A 231 24.70 23.23 -13.49
C ALA A 231 25.07 23.54 -12.03
N ALA A 232 24.35 22.95 -11.06
CA ALA A 232 24.66 23.04 -9.63
C ALA A 232 25.91 22.23 -9.25
N GLY A 233 26.44 21.43 -10.17
CA GLY A 233 27.62 20.60 -9.93
C GLY A 233 27.36 19.41 -9.02
N CYS A 234 26.16 18.84 -9.11
CA CYS A 234 25.76 17.69 -8.31
C CYS A 234 26.65 16.48 -8.57
N GLU A 235 27.17 15.85 -7.53
CA GLU A 235 27.98 14.63 -7.60
C GLU A 235 27.21 13.39 -7.17
N VAL A 236 26.20 13.58 -6.31
CA VAL A 236 25.24 12.54 -5.88
C VAL A 236 23.85 13.07 -6.11
N VAL A 237 22.97 12.30 -6.74
CA VAL A 237 21.56 12.67 -6.95
C VAL A 237 20.67 11.62 -6.33
N VAL A 238 19.85 12.07 -5.38
CA VAL A 238 18.76 11.25 -4.84
C VAL A 238 17.55 11.37 -5.75
N LEU A 239 17.02 10.24 -6.22
CA LEU A 239 15.83 10.17 -7.06
C LEU A 239 14.65 9.58 -6.26
N ALA A 240 13.63 10.38 -6.03
CA ALA A 240 12.30 9.97 -5.58
C ALA A 240 11.36 9.98 -6.80
N THR A 241 11.51 9.00 -7.69
CA THR A 241 10.89 8.95 -9.01
C THR A 241 10.23 7.60 -9.27
N VAL A 242 9.13 7.58 -10.04
CA VAL A 242 8.56 6.33 -10.58
C VAL A 242 9.49 5.73 -11.65
N PRO A 243 9.42 4.42 -11.97
CA PRO A 243 10.44 3.74 -12.78
C PRO A 243 10.73 4.39 -14.13
N GLY A 244 9.68 4.80 -14.86
CA GLY A 244 9.84 5.49 -16.15
C GLY A 244 10.63 6.81 -16.03
N PHE A 245 10.41 7.56 -14.95
CA PHE A 245 11.13 8.83 -14.71
C PHE A 245 12.55 8.63 -14.18
N THR A 246 12.82 7.53 -13.45
CA THR A 246 14.19 7.13 -13.14
C THR A 246 14.97 6.88 -14.42
N ALA A 247 14.43 6.06 -15.34
CA ALA A 247 15.05 5.79 -16.63
C ALA A 247 15.23 7.05 -17.49
N LEU A 248 14.21 7.92 -17.56
CA LEU A 248 14.28 9.22 -18.28
C LEU A 248 15.38 10.10 -17.70
N SER A 249 15.49 10.18 -16.38
CA SER A 249 16.51 11.02 -15.70
C SER A 249 17.91 10.53 -16.02
N MET A 250 18.18 9.22 -15.90
CA MET A 250 19.47 8.64 -16.21
C MET A 250 19.82 8.76 -17.69
N GLY A 251 18.88 8.46 -18.58
CA GLY A 251 19.07 8.60 -20.03
C GLY A 251 19.32 10.06 -20.45
N THR A 252 18.63 11.03 -19.84
CA THR A 252 18.84 12.44 -20.09
C THR A 252 20.19 12.93 -19.57
N ALA A 253 20.57 12.51 -18.36
CA ALA A 253 21.89 12.80 -17.80
C ALA A 253 23.03 12.29 -18.71
N ALA A 254 22.91 11.07 -19.20
CA ALA A 254 23.88 10.49 -20.14
C ALA A 254 24.04 11.33 -21.41
N ARG A 255 22.91 11.75 -22.01
CA ARG A 255 22.95 12.64 -23.20
C ARG A 255 23.59 13.99 -22.92
N LEU A 256 23.44 14.49 -21.70
CA LEU A 256 24.06 15.75 -21.28
C LEU A 256 25.51 15.57 -20.80
N GLY A 257 26.08 14.36 -20.81
CA GLY A 257 27.40 14.06 -20.26
C GLY A 257 27.48 14.26 -18.74
N PHE A 258 26.35 14.12 -18.03
CA PHE A 258 26.28 14.24 -16.58
C PHE A 258 26.26 12.85 -15.95
N LYS A 259 27.19 12.56 -15.04
CA LYS A 259 27.42 11.22 -14.46
C LYS A 259 27.53 11.30 -12.94
N PRO A 260 26.45 11.63 -12.22
CA PRO A 260 26.46 11.61 -10.75
C PRO A 260 26.36 10.17 -10.24
N ALA A 261 26.64 9.96 -8.95
CA ALA A 261 26.23 8.76 -8.26
C ALA A 261 24.70 8.80 -8.05
N TRP A 262 24.01 7.76 -8.49
CA TRP A 262 22.56 7.66 -8.37
C TRP A 262 22.16 6.91 -7.11
N VAL A 263 21.33 7.53 -6.27
CA VAL A 263 20.73 6.95 -5.07
C VAL A 263 19.22 7.04 -5.22
N VAL A 264 18.53 5.91 -5.31
CA VAL A 264 17.16 5.83 -5.82
C VAL A 264 16.22 5.21 -4.77
N SER A 265 15.07 5.85 -4.58
CA SER A 265 13.95 5.34 -3.79
C SER A 265 13.53 3.93 -4.25
N ASN A 266 12.96 3.14 -3.36
CA ASN A 266 12.46 1.81 -3.70
C ASN A 266 11.42 1.85 -4.85
N VAL A 267 10.71 2.95 -4.94
CA VAL A 267 9.68 3.19 -5.96
C VAL A 267 10.24 3.06 -7.38
N GLY A 268 11.43 3.59 -7.62
CA GLY A 268 12.03 3.66 -8.94
C GLY A 268 13.32 2.85 -9.12
N SER A 269 13.65 1.91 -8.23
CA SER A 269 14.96 1.23 -8.22
C SER A 269 14.97 -0.22 -8.68
N ASP A 270 13.82 -0.79 -9.11
CA ASP A 270 13.79 -2.19 -9.57
C ASP A 270 14.66 -2.37 -10.82
N TYR A 271 15.76 -3.08 -10.67
CA TYR A 271 16.78 -3.26 -11.73
C TYR A 271 16.20 -3.92 -12.98
N LEU A 272 15.35 -4.95 -12.84
CA LEU A 272 14.83 -5.69 -13.98
C LEU A 272 13.85 -4.83 -14.79
N THR A 273 13.00 -4.06 -14.12
CA THR A 273 12.12 -3.07 -14.77
C THR A 273 12.93 -1.99 -15.46
N LEU A 274 13.91 -1.38 -14.80
CA LEU A 274 14.74 -0.33 -15.38
C LEU A 274 15.56 -0.86 -16.56
N SER A 275 16.11 -2.07 -16.47
CA SER A 275 16.85 -2.71 -17.57
C SER A 275 15.96 -2.91 -18.79
N LYS A 276 14.70 -3.32 -18.60
CA LYS A 276 13.71 -3.46 -19.69
C LYS A 276 13.40 -2.11 -20.34
N VAL A 277 13.19 -1.06 -19.54
CA VAL A 277 12.87 0.29 -20.03
C VAL A 277 14.05 0.91 -20.77
N LEU A 278 15.26 0.77 -20.26
CA LEU A 278 16.47 1.34 -20.84
C LEU A 278 17.02 0.53 -22.01
N GLY A 279 16.70 -0.78 -22.12
CA GLY A 279 17.19 -1.64 -23.18
C GLY A 279 18.73 -1.65 -23.27
N ALA A 280 19.30 -1.24 -24.38
CA ALA A 280 20.75 -1.11 -24.56
C ALA A 280 21.40 -0.14 -23.56
N GLY A 281 20.65 0.81 -23.03
CA GLY A 281 21.10 1.77 -22.03
C GLY A 281 21.18 1.23 -20.61
N LYS A 282 20.92 -0.04 -20.37
CA LYS A 282 20.97 -0.64 -19.01
C LYS A 282 22.31 -0.49 -18.31
N VAL A 283 23.42 -0.29 -19.04
CA VAL A 283 24.74 0.04 -18.51
C VAL A 283 24.75 1.31 -17.65
N LEU A 284 23.79 2.23 -17.84
CA LEU A 284 23.62 3.43 -17.03
C LEU A 284 23.19 3.13 -15.59
N LEU A 285 22.75 1.90 -15.31
CA LEU A 285 22.35 1.46 -13.98
C LEU A 285 23.55 1.03 -13.12
N GLU A 286 24.72 0.84 -13.71
CA GLU A 286 25.90 0.40 -12.95
C GLU A 286 26.26 1.40 -11.86
N GLY A 287 26.47 0.88 -10.66
CA GLY A 287 26.74 1.68 -9.47
C GLY A 287 25.50 2.34 -8.84
N MET A 288 24.33 2.25 -9.45
CA MET A 288 23.09 2.74 -8.85
C MET A 288 22.85 2.04 -7.51
N VAL A 289 22.59 2.85 -6.48
CA VAL A 289 22.17 2.35 -5.17
C VAL A 289 20.66 2.55 -5.04
N GLY A 290 19.96 1.48 -4.74
CA GLY A 290 18.53 1.48 -4.42
C GLY A 290 18.29 1.01 -3.00
N ILE A 291 17.02 1.01 -2.60
CA ILE A 291 16.56 0.43 -1.35
C ILE A 291 15.39 -0.51 -1.64
N SER A 292 15.31 -1.62 -0.93
CA SER A 292 14.19 -2.56 -1.01
C SER A 292 13.75 -3.00 0.38
N ASN A 293 12.44 -3.08 0.58
CA ASN A 293 11.83 -3.68 1.77
C ASN A 293 11.47 -5.18 1.56
N LEU A 294 11.64 -5.69 0.34
CA LEU A 294 11.35 -7.07 -0.04
C LEU A 294 12.61 -7.79 -0.54
N PRO A 295 12.64 -9.13 -0.51
CA PRO A 295 13.75 -9.90 -1.04
C PRO A 295 13.92 -9.68 -2.55
N SER A 296 15.15 -9.89 -3.02
CA SER A 296 15.49 -9.72 -4.42
C SER A 296 14.82 -10.80 -5.30
N PRO A 297 14.21 -10.43 -6.42
CA PRO A 297 13.58 -11.39 -7.33
C PRO A 297 14.56 -12.35 -8.01
N VAL A 298 15.87 -12.07 -7.97
CA VAL A 298 16.91 -12.92 -8.54
C VAL A 298 17.59 -13.82 -7.51
N ASP A 299 17.31 -13.64 -6.22
CA ASP A 299 17.85 -14.48 -5.17
C ASP A 299 16.95 -15.70 -4.92
N MET A 300 17.20 -16.78 -5.65
CA MET A 300 16.47 -18.04 -5.47
C MET A 300 16.85 -18.82 -4.22
N SER A 301 17.86 -18.36 -3.45
CA SER A 301 18.17 -18.92 -2.13
C SER A 301 17.23 -18.39 -1.05
N ASP A 302 16.58 -17.26 -1.28
CA ASP A 302 15.54 -16.75 -0.40
C ASP A 302 14.26 -17.60 -0.55
N PRO A 303 13.74 -18.16 0.56
CA PRO A 303 12.61 -19.09 0.51
C PRO A 303 11.32 -18.45 0.00
N TRP A 304 11.12 -17.14 0.22
CA TRP A 304 9.95 -16.43 -0.28
C TRP A 304 10.02 -16.21 -1.78
N THR A 305 11.20 -15.77 -2.27
CA THR A 305 11.45 -15.60 -3.71
C THR A 305 11.24 -16.91 -4.45
N ALA A 306 11.81 -18.01 -3.94
CA ALA A 306 11.65 -19.34 -4.54
C ALA A 306 10.18 -19.80 -4.55
N ALA A 307 9.44 -19.59 -3.45
CA ALA A 307 8.03 -19.96 -3.36
C ALA A 307 7.17 -19.12 -4.32
N PHE A 308 7.39 -17.81 -4.37
CA PHE A 308 6.66 -16.91 -5.28
C PHE A 308 6.98 -17.21 -6.74
N LYS A 309 8.24 -17.53 -7.07
CA LYS A 309 8.62 -17.95 -8.43
C LYS A 309 7.84 -19.19 -8.88
N LYS A 310 7.70 -20.18 -8.01
CA LYS A 310 6.93 -21.40 -8.31
C LYS A 310 5.45 -21.09 -8.57
N ILE A 311 4.84 -20.24 -7.74
CA ILE A 311 3.44 -19.82 -7.92
C ILE A 311 3.31 -19.00 -9.21
N HIS A 312 4.24 -18.08 -9.45
CA HIS A 312 4.27 -17.26 -10.65
C HIS A 312 4.30 -18.12 -11.92
N ASP A 313 5.19 -19.09 -11.99
CA ASP A 313 5.35 -19.96 -13.18
C ASP A 313 4.08 -20.75 -13.50
N GLN A 314 3.30 -21.09 -12.48
CA GLN A 314 2.06 -21.84 -12.65
C GLN A 314 0.86 -20.94 -13.01
N TYR A 315 0.75 -19.74 -12.43
CA TYR A 315 -0.46 -18.90 -12.49
C TYR A 315 -0.25 -17.58 -13.24
N ASN A 316 0.99 -17.18 -13.54
CA ASN A 316 1.34 -15.93 -14.22
C ASN A 316 2.55 -16.06 -15.16
N GLY A 317 2.86 -17.26 -15.61
CA GLY A 317 4.12 -17.61 -16.29
C GLY A 317 4.39 -16.91 -17.62
N SER A 318 3.40 -16.23 -18.21
CA SER A 318 3.59 -15.39 -19.41
C SER A 318 4.15 -14.00 -19.10
N ALA A 319 4.10 -13.56 -17.84
CA ALA A 319 4.61 -12.27 -17.39
C ALA A 319 6.06 -12.39 -16.88
N PRO A 320 6.84 -11.29 -16.81
CA PRO A 320 8.17 -11.32 -16.22
C PRO A 320 8.10 -11.52 -14.71
N PHE A 321 9.09 -12.24 -14.17
CA PHE A 321 9.29 -12.33 -12.72
C PHE A 321 10.34 -11.30 -12.29
N ASN A 322 9.93 -10.29 -11.56
CA ASN A 322 10.77 -9.16 -11.11
C ASN A 322 10.33 -8.66 -9.73
N GLY A 323 10.88 -7.53 -9.28
CA GLY A 323 10.54 -6.94 -7.99
C GLY A 323 9.05 -6.61 -7.83
N ASN A 324 8.38 -6.18 -8.90
CA ASN A 324 6.94 -5.89 -8.86
C ASN A 324 6.09 -7.17 -8.73
N THR A 325 6.56 -8.28 -9.29
CA THR A 325 5.92 -9.61 -9.11
C THR A 325 6.03 -10.06 -7.66
N VAL A 326 7.25 -9.98 -7.08
CA VAL A 326 7.47 -10.29 -5.65
C VAL A 326 6.63 -9.38 -4.77
N TYR A 327 6.53 -8.09 -5.13
CA TYR A 327 5.71 -7.11 -4.41
C TYR A 327 4.22 -7.50 -4.42
N GLY A 328 3.63 -7.73 -5.58
CA GLY A 328 2.21 -8.10 -5.70
C GLY A 328 1.86 -9.38 -4.95
N MET A 329 2.72 -10.41 -5.04
CA MET A 329 2.52 -11.67 -4.29
C MET A 329 2.67 -11.46 -2.78
N SER A 330 3.58 -10.59 -2.35
CA SER A 330 3.78 -10.28 -0.92
C SER A 330 2.55 -9.59 -0.31
N VAL A 331 1.94 -8.66 -1.05
CA VAL A 331 0.70 -7.99 -0.63
C VAL A 331 -0.44 -8.99 -0.54
N ALA A 332 -0.60 -9.83 -1.56
CA ALA A 332 -1.65 -10.85 -1.57
C ALA A 332 -1.47 -11.86 -0.44
N TYR A 333 -0.23 -12.27 -0.16
CA TYR A 333 0.09 -13.12 0.98
C TYR A 333 -0.34 -12.47 2.31
N LEU A 334 0.03 -11.22 2.55
CA LEU A 334 -0.33 -10.49 3.77
C LEU A 334 -1.86 -10.37 3.92
N PHE A 335 -2.56 -10.11 2.83
CA PHE A 335 -4.02 -10.03 2.84
C PHE A 335 -4.67 -11.37 3.21
N VAL A 336 -4.17 -12.48 2.66
CA VAL A 336 -4.63 -13.83 3.02
C VAL A 336 -4.40 -14.13 4.51
N GLN A 337 -3.23 -13.76 5.04
CA GLN A 337 -2.94 -13.88 6.48
C GLN A 337 -3.92 -13.06 7.33
N SER A 338 -4.27 -11.86 6.88
CA SER A 338 -5.21 -10.98 7.56
C SER A 338 -6.63 -11.58 7.59
N LEU A 339 -7.08 -12.14 6.46
CA LEU A 339 -8.36 -12.85 6.38
C LEU A 339 -8.41 -14.10 7.29
N GLN A 340 -7.32 -14.86 7.33
CA GLN A 340 -7.19 -16.03 8.21
C GLN A 340 -7.27 -15.63 9.68
N ALA A 341 -6.61 -14.53 10.04
CA ALA A 341 -6.61 -14.00 11.41
C ALA A 341 -7.98 -13.42 11.82
N ALA A 342 -8.75 -12.85 10.85
CA ALA A 342 -10.09 -12.34 11.11
C ALA A 342 -11.14 -13.45 11.34
N GLY A 343 -10.87 -14.69 10.89
CA GLY A 343 -11.74 -15.84 11.13
C GLY A 343 -12.89 -16.01 10.13
N LYS A 344 -13.79 -16.95 10.42
CA LYS A 344 -14.89 -17.33 9.54
C LYS A 344 -16.01 -16.29 9.47
N ASP A 345 -16.29 -15.64 10.59
CA ASP A 345 -17.35 -14.64 10.72
C ASP A 345 -16.78 -13.27 10.30
N LEU A 346 -16.52 -13.17 8.99
CA LEU A 346 -15.78 -12.07 8.42
C LEU A 346 -16.65 -10.80 8.34
N THR A 347 -16.21 -9.75 9.05
CA THR A 347 -16.72 -8.39 8.94
C THR A 347 -15.59 -7.43 8.62
N ARG A 348 -15.90 -6.21 8.17
CA ARG A 348 -14.88 -5.18 7.93
C ARG A 348 -14.17 -4.79 9.21
N GLU A 349 -14.92 -4.61 10.29
CA GLU A 349 -14.40 -4.27 11.61
C GLU A 349 -13.52 -5.38 12.18
N GLY A 350 -13.95 -6.65 12.03
CA GLY A 350 -13.18 -7.81 12.46
C GLY A 350 -11.85 -7.94 11.71
N LEU A 351 -11.85 -7.63 10.40
CA LEU A 351 -10.60 -7.62 9.60
C LEU A 351 -9.64 -6.53 10.07
N LEU A 352 -10.14 -5.31 10.27
CA LEU A 352 -9.31 -4.19 10.75
C LEU A 352 -8.72 -4.50 12.14
N ALA A 353 -9.53 -5.01 13.06
CA ALA A 353 -9.07 -5.42 14.40
C ALA A 353 -8.02 -6.54 14.35
N ALA A 354 -8.15 -7.49 13.41
CA ALA A 354 -7.16 -8.54 13.20
C ALA A 354 -5.83 -7.96 12.69
N ILE A 355 -5.87 -6.97 11.81
CA ILE A 355 -4.67 -6.28 11.31
C ILE A 355 -4.00 -5.48 12.44
N GLU A 356 -4.74 -4.72 13.21
CA GLU A 356 -4.25 -3.93 14.36
C GLU A 356 -3.63 -4.81 15.46
N LYS A 357 -4.13 -6.02 15.65
CA LYS A 357 -3.51 -6.98 16.58
C LYS A 357 -2.09 -7.33 16.18
N GLY A 358 -1.76 -7.22 14.89
CA GLY A 358 -0.43 -7.44 14.37
C GLY A 358 0.05 -8.89 14.42
N GLY A 359 1.38 -9.05 14.44
CA GLY A 359 2.00 -10.37 14.53
C GLY A 359 2.19 -11.08 13.19
N PHE A 360 1.89 -10.39 12.07
CA PHE A 360 2.08 -10.94 10.74
C PHE A 360 3.56 -11.14 10.43
N LYS A 361 3.87 -12.30 9.86
CA LYS A 361 5.18 -12.62 9.31
C LYS A 361 5.05 -12.61 7.79
N GLY A 362 5.92 -11.90 7.13
CA GLY A 362 5.89 -11.78 5.69
C GLY A 362 7.28 -11.84 5.07
N PRO A 363 7.37 -11.75 3.75
CA PRO A 363 8.63 -11.84 3.01
C PRO A 363 9.52 -10.62 3.19
N GLY A 364 9.08 -9.59 3.91
CA GLY A 364 9.82 -8.34 4.08
C GLY A 364 11.14 -8.49 4.84
N LEU A 365 12.09 -7.64 4.46
CA LEU A 365 13.41 -7.53 5.07
C LEU A 365 13.37 -6.80 6.43
N ALA A 366 12.26 -6.16 6.75
CA ALA A 366 11.92 -5.57 8.04
C ALA A 366 10.51 -6.01 8.43
N PRO A 367 10.20 -6.16 9.74
CA PRO A 367 8.87 -6.60 10.15
C PRO A 367 7.81 -5.54 9.96
N PHE A 368 6.56 -5.98 9.72
CA PHE A 368 5.38 -5.14 9.93
C PHE A 368 5.17 -4.89 11.42
N ARG A 369 4.72 -3.70 11.77
CA ARG A 369 4.42 -3.30 13.15
C ARG A 369 3.04 -2.67 13.27
N TYR A 370 2.04 -3.28 12.60
CA TYR A 370 0.67 -2.80 12.72
C TYR A 370 0.20 -2.91 14.17
N SER A 371 -0.45 -1.87 14.62
CA SER A 371 -1.12 -1.77 15.90
C SER A 371 -2.23 -0.71 15.78
N LYS A 372 -3.05 -0.57 16.82
CA LYS A 372 -4.08 0.46 16.88
C LYS A 372 -3.55 1.89 16.65
N ASP A 373 -2.29 2.15 17.05
CA ASP A 373 -1.67 3.47 16.97
C ASP A 373 -0.66 3.58 15.82
N ASN A 374 -0.47 2.50 15.04
CA ASN A 374 0.49 2.47 13.94
C ASN A 374 -0.02 1.64 12.77
N HIS A 375 -0.38 2.31 11.69
CA HIS A 375 -0.82 1.73 10.43
C HIS A 375 0.24 1.80 9.32
N ALA A 376 1.50 2.16 9.66
CA ALA A 376 2.61 2.14 8.71
C ALA A 376 2.92 0.71 8.27
N GLY A 377 3.42 0.57 7.03
CA GLY A 377 3.85 -0.70 6.48
C GLY A 377 5.18 -1.21 7.06
N TYR A 378 6.09 -1.60 6.18
CA TYR A 378 7.42 -2.07 6.59
C TYR A 378 8.20 -1.00 7.36
N GLY A 379 8.91 -1.42 8.43
CA GLY A 379 9.66 -0.51 9.29
C GLY A 379 11.02 -0.08 8.75
N GLY A 380 11.41 -0.50 7.55
CA GLY A 380 12.69 -0.16 6.91
C GLY A 380 12.99 -1.02 5.69
N GLY A 381 14.22 -0.92 5.19
CA GLY A 381 14.66 -1.68 4.02
C GLY A 381 16.17 -1.90 4.03
N LYS A 382 16.64 -2.67 3.05
CA LYS A 382 18.06 -2.91 2.79
C LYS A 382 18.49 -2.17 1.53
N LEU A 383 19.71 -1.64 1.55
CA LEU A 383 20.33 -1.06 0.37
C LEU A 383 20.75 -2.16 -0.60
N THR A 384 20.55 -1.88 -1.88
CA THR A 384 21.00 -2.71 -3.00
C THR A 384 21.90 -1.87 -3.88
N LYS A 385 22.90 -2.49 -4.51
CA LYS A 385 23.78 -1.82 -5.47
C LYS A 385 23.83 -2.65 -6.74
N VAL A 386 23.62 -1.99 -7.88
CA VAL A 386 23.80 -2.63 -9.18
C VAL A 386 25.30 -2.76 -9.45
N THR A 387 25.74 -3.97 -9.71
CA THR A 387 27.10 -4.31 -10.13
C THR A 387 27.06 -5.02 -11.48
N ALA A 388 28.11 -4.79 -12.29
CA ALA A 388 28.27 -5.43 -13.61
C ALA A 388 28.34 -6.96 -13.52
#